data_324dfa08218997fdc803914d7a13948b
#
_entry.id   324dfa08218997fdc803914d7a13948b
#
_cell.length_a   1.000
_cell.length_b   1.000
_cell.length_c   1.000
_cell.angle_alpha   90.00
_cell.angle_beta   90.00
_cell.angle_gamma   90.00
#
_symmetry.space_group_name_H-M   'P 1'
#
loop_
_entity.id
_entity.type
_entity.pdbx_description
1 polymer ?
#
loop_
_entity_poly.entity_id
_entity_poly.type
_entity_poly.pdbx_seq_one_letter_code
_entity_poly.pdbx_strand_id
1 'polypeptide(L)'
;MDADDNLESKTLKKLGNLLDNTNHSRVTLIGDIMLDRYHHGFANNLTSTAPVPVLKIIDSEESPGAAAHIALSLNSLGMPVEFFSCVGKDSEGLSILSKLSDTGVDLSLIHI
;
A
#
# COMPACT_ATOMS: atom_id res chain seq x y z
N MET A 1 28.89 13.28 20.16
CA MET A 1 28.06 12.07 19.91
C MET A 1 27.14 11.94 21.10
N ASP A 2 25.91 12.33 20.90
CA ASP A 2 24.95 12.54 21.99
C ASP A 2 24.37 11.22 22.50
N ALA A 3 23.96 11.22 23.78
CA ALA A 3 23.33 10.07 24.42
C ALA A 3 22.04 9.61 23.70
N ASP A 4 21.39 10.52 22.97
CA ASP A 4 20.20 10.25 22.16
C ASP A 4 20.49 9.39 20.94
N ASP A 5 21.59 9.61 20.21
CA ASP A 5 21.98 8.77 19.06
C ASP A 5 22.24 7.32 19.47
N ASN A 6 22.73 7.11 20.68
CA ASN A 6 22.99 5.79 21.21
C ASN A 6 21.68 5.06 21.60
N LEU A 7 20.68 5.81 22.10
CA LEU A 7 19.38 5.25 22.47
C LEU A 7 18.56 4.86 21.24
N GLU A 8 18.54 5.70 20.19
CA GLU A 8 17.89 5.41 18.91
C GLU A 8 18.51 4.17 18.25
N SER A 9 19.83 4.11 18.17
CA SER A 9 20.54 2.97 17.59
C SER A 9 20.25 1.67 18.34
N LYS A 10 20.21 1.70 19.68
CA LYS A 10 19.83 0.52 20.49
C LYS A 10 18.38 0.11 20.28
N THR A 11 17.49 1.07 20.16
CA THR A 11 16.06 0.82 19.94
C THR A 11 15.84 0.19 18.57
N LEU A 12 16.47 0.72 17.52
CA LEU A 12 16.39 0.15 16.16
C LEU A 12 16.94 -1.27 16.10
N LYS A 13 18.08 -1.54 16.73
CA LYS A 13 18.61 -2.91 16.84
C LYS A 13 17.65 -3.86 17.56
N LYS A 14 17.03 -3.41 18.64
CA LYS A 14 16.06 -4.21 19.39
C LYS A 14 14.81 -4.49 18.56
N LEU A 15 14.30 -3.52 17.82
CA LEU A 15 13.18 -3.69 16.91
C LEU A 15 13.52 -4.63 15.75
N GLY A 16 14.69 -4.51 15.14
CA GLY A 16 15.18 -5.43 14.12
C GLY A 16 15.24 -6.88 14.63
N ASN A 17 15.81 -7.09 15.83
CA ASN A 17 15.87 -8.41 16.43
C ASN A 17 14.48 -8.98 16.76
N LEU A 18 13.54 -8.14 17.16
CA LEU A 18 12.15 -8.56 17.39
C LEU A 18 11.49 -9.02 16.08
N LEU A 19 11.68 -8.29 14.98
CA LEU A 19 11.17 -8.67 13.66
C LEU A 19 11.79 -9.99 13.17
N ASP A 20 13.10 -10.16 13.32
CA ASP A 20 13.82 -11.37 12.89
C ASP A 20 13.44 -12.61 13.72
N ASN A 21 13.11 -12.43 15.01
CA ASN A 21 12.77 -13.49 15.92
C ASN A 21 11.25 -13.70 16.09
N THR A 22 10.42 -12.91 15.44
CA THR A 22 8.97 -13.12 15.49
C THR A 22 8.66 -14.45 14.81
N ASN A 23 8.08 -15.38 15.57
CA ASN A 23 7.49 -16.56 14.98
C ASN A 23 6.38 -16.07 14.06
N HIS A 24 6.60 -16.16 12.74
CA HIS A 24 5.71 -15.59 11.72
C HIS A 24 4.37 -16.33 11.70
N SER A 25 3.52 -15.98 12.65
CA SER A 25 2.13 -16.41 12.63
C SER A 25 1.47 -15.86 11.38
N ARG A 26 0.71 -16.71 10.70
CA ARG A 26 -0.05 -16.31 9.53
C ARG A 26 -1.11 -15.26 9.93
N VAL A 27 -1.19 -14.18 9.19
CA VAL A 27 -2.19 -13.13 9.37
C VAL A 27 -3.31 -13.35 8.36
N THR A 28 -4.53 -13.45 8.84
CA THR A 28 -5.72 -13.42 7.98
C THR A 28 -6.19 -11.98 7.86
N LEU A 29 -6.15 -11.46 6.65
CA LEU A 29 -6.60 -10.12 6.29
C LEU A 29 -7.89 -10.21 5.48
N ILE A 30 -8.91 -9.55 5.95
CA ILE A 30 -10.21 -9.46 5.26
C ILE A 30 -10.53 -7.97 5.09
N GLY A 31 -10.77 -7.53 3.86
CA GLY A 31 -11.10 -6.13 3.62
C GLY A 31 -11.19 -5.77 2.15
N ASP A 32 -11.67 -4.56 1.90
CA ASP A 32 -11.83 -4.03 0.55
C ASP A 32 -10.49 -3.60 -0.02
N ILE A 33 -10.31 -3.88 -1.31
CA ILE A 33 -9.19 -3.41 -2.11
C ILE A 33 -9.61 -2.11 -2.80
N MET A 34 -8.69 -1.15 -2.83
CA MET A 34 -8.85 0.10 -3.60
C MET A 34 -7.64 0.30 -4.51
N LEU A 35 -7.89 0.92 -5.65
CA LEU A 35 -6.83 1.46 -6.49
C LEU A 35 -6.70 2.94 -6.21
N ASP A 36 -5.64 3.34 -5.54
CA ASP A 36 -5.34 4.74 -5.31
C ASP A 36 -4.68 5.31 -6.55
N ARG A 37 -5.28 6.37 -7.11
CA ARG A 37 -4.75 7.06 -8.28
C ARG A 37 -4.40 8.50 -7.92
N TYR A 38 -3.12 8.82 -8.04
CA TYR A 38 -2.58 10.13 -7.75
C TYR A 38 -2.35 10.89 -9.04
N HIS A 39 -3.01 12.02 -9.19
CA HIS A 39 -2.80 12.92 -10.32
C HIS A 39 -1.95 14.10 -9.91
N HIS A 40 -0.81 14.26 -10.54
CA HIS A 40 0.11 15.36 -10.32
C HIS A 40 -0.02 16.39 -11.43
N GLY A 41 -0.05 17.67 -11.06
CA GLY A 41 -0.18 18.73 -12.05
C GLY A 41 -0.29 20.12 -11.45
N PHE A 42 -0.76 21.06 -12.27
CA PHE A 42 -0.95 22.47 -11.88
C PHE A 42 -2.42 22.83 -11.87
N ALA A 43 -2.85 23.56 -10.86
CA ALA A 43 -4.22 24.05 -10.69
C ALA A 43 -4.25 25.60 -10.73
N ASN A 44 -3.82 26.17 -11.86
CA ASN A 44 -3.69 27.63 -12.02
C ASN A 44 -5.01 28.30 -12.43
N ASN A 45 -6.02 27.54 -12.83
CA ASN A 45 -7.29 28.05 -13.35
C ASN A 45 -8.47 27.52 -12.54
N LEU A 46 -9.54 28.29 -12.55
CA LEU A 46 -10.84 27.88 -12.02
C LEU A 46 -11.76 27.44 -13.17
N THR A 47 -12.77 26.61 -12.86
CA THR A 47 -13.82 26.29 -13.82
C THR A 47 -14.65 27.55 -14.14
N SER A 48 -15.29 27.59 -15.32
CA SER A 48 -16.12 28.71 -15.72
C SER A 48 -17.44 28.81 -14.93
N THR A 49 -17.87 27.74 -14.30
CA THR A 49 -19.20 27.62 -13.66
C THR A 49 -19.17 27.65 -12.13
N ALA A 50 -18.00 27.46 -11.51
CA ALA A 50 -17.85 27.45 -10.07
C ALA A 50 -16.41 27.79 -9.66
N PRO A 51 -16.17 28.29 -8.42
CA PRO A 51 -14.81 28.57 -7.93
C PRO A 51 -14.08 27.28 -7.53
N VAL A 52 -13.95 26.37 -8.48
CA VAL A 52 -13.29 25.07 -8.31
C VAL A 52 -12.02 25.03 -9.15
N PRO A 53 -10.85 24.71 -8.56
CA PRO A 53 -9.62 24.59 -9.31
C PRO A 53 -9.68 23.50 -10.39
N VAL A 54 -9.12 23.81 -11.55
CA VAL A 54 -8.93 22.85 -12.65
C VAL A 54 -7.51 22.33 -12.59
N LEU A 55 -7.36 21.03 -12.36
CA LEU A 55 -6.05 20.38 -12.38
C LEU A 55 -5.66 20.02 -13.81
N LYS A 56 -4.60 20.64 -14.31
CA LYS A 56 -3.93 20.18 -15.53
C LYS A 56 -2.98 19.07 -15.16
N ILE A 57 -3.38 17.83 -15.42
CA ILE A 57 -2.61 16.64 -15.09
C ILE A 57 -1.37 16.57 -15.99
N ILE A 58 -0.20 16.37 -15.38
CA ILE A 58 1.07 16.14 -16.06
C ILE A 58 1.46 14.68 -15.95
N ASP A 59 1.21 14.09 -14.80
CA ASP A 59 1.57 12.71 -14.50
C ASP A 59 0.52 12.05 -13.60
N SER A 60 0.46 10.72 -13.63
CA SER A 60 -0.46 9.93 -12.82
C SER A 60 0.22 8.67 -12.33
N GLU A 61 0.10 8.40 -11.04
CA GLU A 61 0.57 7.18 -10.40
C GLU A 61 -0.60 6.38 -9.87
N GLU A 62 -0.43 5.06 -9.83
CA GLU A 62 -1.40 4.16 -9.22
C GLU A 62 -0.71 3.26 -8.21
N SER A 63 -1.37 3.07 -7.06
CA SER A 63 -0.92 2.14 -6.03
C SER A 63 -2.07 1.36 -5.42
N PRO A 64 -1.82 0.14 -4.93
CA PRO A 64 -2.79 -0.59 -4.14
C PRO A 64 -3.08 0.12 -2.83
N GLY A 65 -4.36 0.37 -2.54
CA GLY A 65 -4.83 1.07 -1.34
C GLY A 65 -5.69 0.20 -0.45
N ALA A 66 -6.12 0.76 0.68
CA ALA A 66 -6.92 0.12 1.71
C ALA A 66 -6.32 -1.22 2.16
N ALA A 67 -7.09 -2.31 2.16
CA ALA A 67 -6.60 -3.62 2.60
C ALA A 67 -5.41 -4.14 1.75
N ALA A 68 -5.34 -3.76 0.47
CA ALA A 68 -4.19 -4.12 -0.36
C ALA A 68 -2.89 -3.49 0.13
N HIS A 69 -2.92 -2.24 0.59
CA HIS A 69 -1.76 -1.57 1.18
C HIS A 69 -1.30 -2.26 2.47
N ILE A 70 -2.25 -2.72 3.30
CA ILE A 70 -1.93 -3.48 4.52
C ILE A 70 -1.28 -4.82 4.16
N ALA A 71 -1.80 -5.53 3.15
CA ALA A 71 -1.22 -6.79 2.67
C ALA A 71 0.23 -6.59 2.21
N LEU A 72 0.52 -5.52 1.45
CA LEU A 72 1.87 -5.17 1.02
C LEU A 72 2.79 -4.89 2.21
N SER A 73 2.31 -4.15 3.20
CA SER A 73 3.08 -3.81 4.41
C SER A 73 3.43 -5.06 5.21
N LEU A 74 2.47 -5.95 5.44
CA LEU A 74 2.70 -7.22 6.13
C LEU A 74 3.67 -8.11 5.36
N ASN A 75 3.51 -8.20 4.04
CA ASN A 75 4.39 -8.98 3.18
C ASN A 75 5.83 -8.44 3.23
N SER A 76 6.01 -7.12 3.22
CA SER A 76 7.34 -6.50 3.33
C SER A 76 8.02 -6.73 4.69
N LEU A 77 7.25 -6.97 5.73
CA LEU A 77 7.74 -7.39 7.05
C LEU A 77 8.03 -8.90 7.14
N GLY A 78 7.84 -9.64 6.05
CA GLY A 78 8.03 -11.09 6.01
C GLY A 78 6.94 -11.89 6.70
N MET A 79 5.76 -11.31 6.93
CA MET A 79 4.63 -11.98 7.55
C MET A 79 3.78 -12.69 6.50
N PRO A 80 3.51 -14.00 6.64
CA PRO A 80 2.59 -14.71 5.74
C PRO A 80 1.17 -14.15 5.87
N VAL A 81 0.55 -13.78 4.75
CA VAL A 81 -0.79 -13.18 4.72
C VAL A 81 -1.75 -14.06 3.93
N GLU A 82 -2.87 -14.43 4.53
CA GLU A 82 -4.04 -14.93 3.82
C GLU A 82 -4.97 -13.75 3.56
N PHE A 83 -5.06 -13.32 2.31
CA PHE A 83 -5.79 -12.11 1.96
C PHE A 83 -7.11 -12.44 1.27
N PHE A 84 -8.21 -12.20 1.99
CA PHE A 84 -9.57 -12.36 1.48
C PHE A 84 -10.13 -11.01 1.03
N SER A 85 -10.44 -10.91 -0.23
CA SER A 85 -11.02 -9.71 -0.81
C SER A 85 -11.76 -10.03 -2.11
N CYS A 86 -12.32 -9.00 -2.74
CA CYS A 86 -12.85 -9.10 -4.09
C CYS A 86 -12.44 -7.88 -4.91
N VAL A 87 -12.30 -8.10 -6.21
CA VAL A 87 -12.01 -7.05 -7.20
C VAL A 87 -12.94 -7.17 -8.38
N GLY A 88 -13.17 -6.06 -9.10
CA GLY A 88 -13.92 -6.07 -10.35
C GLY A 88 -13.16 -6.79 -11.46
N LYS A 89 -13.92 -7.29 -12.44
CA LYS A 89 -13.37 -7.82 -13.68
C LYS A 89 -13.21 -6.69 -14.71
N ASP A 90 -12.43 -5.70 -14.35
CA ASP A 90 -12.18 -4.48 -15.11
C ASP A 90 -10.69 -4.13 -15.14
N SER A 91 -10.34 -3.03 -15.79
CA SER A 91 -8.95 -2.58 -15.91
C SER A 91 -8.30 -2.26 -14.57
N GLU A 92 -9.07 -1.68 -13.66
CA GLU A 92 -8.64 -1.32 -12.31
C GLU A 92 -8.35 -2.56 -11.47
N GLY A 93 -9.24 -3.55 -11.50
CA GLY A 93 -9.04 -4.84 -10.83
C GLY A 93 -7.80 -5.57 -11.36
N LEU A 94 -7.60 -5.60 -12.67
CA LEU A 94 -6.40 -6.19 -13.27
C LEU A 94 -5.13 -5.46 -12.88
N SER A 95 -5.17 -4.12 -12.84
CA SER A 95 -4.02 -3.29 -12.40
C SER A 95 -3.62 -3.61 -10.97
N ILE A 96 -4.58 -3.68 -10.05
CA ILE A 96 -4.35 -4.02 -8.64
C ILE A 96 -3.74 -5.42 -8.51
N LEU A 97 -4.34 -6.42 -9.16
CA LEU A 97 -3.86 -7.80 -9.10
C LEU A 97 -2.44 -7.94 -9.62
N SER A 98 -2.10 -7.25 -10.72
CA SER A 98 -0.74 -7.23 -11.26
C SER A 98 0.25 -6.64 -10.24
N LYS A 99 -0.08 -5.49 -9.65
CA LYS A 99 0.78 -4.83 -8.66
C LYS A 99 0.99 -5.67 -7.40
N LEU A 100 -0.05 -6.36 -6.93
CA LEU A 100 0.06 -7.28 -5.79
C LEU A 100 0.89 -8.52 -6.12
N SER A 101 0.69 -9.10 -7.30
CA SER A 101 1.43 -10.27 -7.79
C SER A 101 2.93 -9.99 -7.86
N ASP A 102 3.33 -8.82 -8.35
CA ASP A 102 4.72 -8.41 -8.48
C ASP A 102 5.47 -8.33 -7.13
N THR A 103 4.74 -8.18 -6.05
CA THR A 103 5.29 -8.12 -4.68
C THR A 103 5.31 -9.46 -3.96
N GLY A 104 4.75 -10.51 -4.53
CA GLY A 104 4.69 -11.84 -3.96
C GLY A 104 3.54 -12.10 -2.99
N VAL A 105 2.56 -11.21 -2.92
CA VAL A 105 1.31 -11.44 -2.16
C VAL A 105 0.51 -12.57 -2.81
N ASP A 106 0.05 -13.52 -2.02
CA ASP A 106 -0.81 -14.62 -2.50
C ASP A 106 -2.20 -14.08 -2.86
N LEU A 107 -2.57 -14.26 -4.14
CA LEU A 107 -3.84 -13.78 -4.70
C LEU A 107 -4.93 -14.85 -4.73
N SER A 108 -4.66 -16.07 -4.25
CA SER A 108 -5.53 -17.23 -4.42
C SER A 108 -6.90 -17.08 -3.74
N LEU A 109 -7.00 -16.22 -2.75
CA LEU A 109 -8.22 -15.97 -1.97
C LEU A 109 -8.90 -14.64 -2.33
N ILE A 110 -8.43 -13.97 -3.37
CA ILE A 110 -9.08 -12.78 -3.92
C ILE A 110 -10.09 -13.22 -4.99
N HIS A 111 -11.35 -12.92 -4.75
CA HIS A 111 -12.42 -13.21 -5.69
C HIS A 111 -12.52 -12.14 -6.78
N ILE A 112 -12.69 -12.56 -8.01
CA ILE A 112 -12.85 -11.69 -9.19
C ILE A 112 -14.30 -11.69 -9.63
#